data_5bc55cfcc95d2afc518a6694ef05dc8f
#
_entry.id   5bc55cfcc95d2afc518a6694ef05dc8f
#
_cell.length_a   1.000
_cell.length_b   1.000
_cell.length_c   1.000
_cell.angle_alpha   90.00
_cell.angle_beta   90.00
_cell.angle_gamma   90.00
#
_symmetry.space_group_name_H-M   'P 1'
#
loop_
_entity.id
_entity.type
_entity.pdbx_description
1 polymer ?
#
loop_
_entity_poly.entity_id
_entity_poly.type
_entity_poly.pdbx_seq_one_letter_code
_entity_poly.pdbx_strand_id
1 'polypeptide(L)'
;MTAGSFGTTFAKVLADAGSDVTLWHRRPELVARINEFHDNPDYLPGIALPHAITATADAAAALAGAEIVVLATPAQALRENLVAWRDLIPPTATIVSLAKGIELGTGLRMSEVIAEAGAVSPDRICVLTGPNLAPEIAAEQPTASVIACTDPARAELVQDAVANGYFRPYTSTDVIGCELGGAVKNVIALAYGIATGMGLGHNTKATLITRGWPRPPGWAPSSALTR
;
A
#
# COMPACT_ATOMS: atom_id res chain seq x y z
N MET A 1 4.39 -5.37 -9.97
CA MET A 1 4.68 -4.92 -8.59
C MET A 1 6.17 -4.85 -8.37
N THR A 2 6.68 -3.95 -7.50
CA THR A 2 8.12 -3.98 -7.14
C THR A 2 8.36 -5.01 -6.03
N ALA A 3 9.39 -5.84 -6.17
CA ALA A 3 9.70 -6.94 -5.25
C ALA A 3 10.43 -6.49 -3.95
N GLY A 4 10.06 -5.34 -3.38
CA GLY A 4 10.44 -4.96 -2.02
C GLY A 4 9.63 -5.71 -0.96
N SER A 5 9.89 -5.49 0.33
CA SER A 5 9.24 -6.24 1.42
C SER A 5 7.71 -6.23 1.31
N PHE A 6 7.09 -5.06 1.28
CA PHE A 6 5.62 -4.97 1.20
C PHE A 6 5.08 -5.37 -0.19
N GLY A 7 5.82 -5.10 -1.29
CA GLY A 7 5.43 -5.56 -2.61
C GLY A 7 5.40 -7.09 -2.71
N THR A 8 6.42 -7.78 -2.20
CA THR A 8 6.46 -9.24 -2.16
C THR A 8 5.36 -9.82 -1.27
N THR A 9 5.13 -9.23 -0.10
CA THR A 9 4.03 -9.64 0.79
C THR A 9 2.67 -9.49 0.12
N PHE A 10 2.42 -8.36 -0.55
CA PHE A 10 1.14 -8.15 -1.21
C PHE A 10 0.96 -9.03 -2.46
N ALA A 11 2.07 -9.40 -3.12
CA ALA A 11 2.03 -10.43 -4.16
C ALA A 11 1.57 -11.79 -3.60
N LYS A 12 2.07 -12.17 -2.40
CA LYS A 12 1.61 -13.39 -1.71
C LYS A 12 0.12 -13.29 -1.39
N VAL A 13 -0.37 -12.16 -0.87
CA VAL A 13 -1.80 -11.96 -0.58
C VAL A 13 -2.67 -12.18 -1.83
N LEU A 14 -2.29 -11.59 -2.97
CA LEU A 14 -2.98 -11.77 -4.25
C LEU A 14 -2.94 -13.23 -4.74
N ALA A 15 -1.79 -13.87 -4.66
CA ALA A 15 -1.62 -15.25 -5.08
C ALA A 15 -2.40 -16.23 -4.18
N ASP A 16 -2.41 -16.01 -2.87
CA ASP A 16 -3.18 -16.81 -1.92
C ASP A 16 -4.71 -16.60 -2.09
N ALA A 17 -5.12 -15.48 -2.66
CA ALA A 17 -6.50 -15.22 -3.06
C ALA A 17 -6.86 -15.81 -4.45
N GLY A 18 -5.90 -16.44 -5.14
CA GLY A 18 -6.11 -17.13 -6.42
C GLY A 18 -5.70 -16.36 -7.66
N SER A 19 -5.01 -15.23 -7.53
CA SER A 19 -4.52 -14.45 -8.68
C SER A 19 -3.16 -14.95 -9.19
N ASP A 20 -2.94 -14.92 -10.49
CA ASP A 20 -1.61 -15.00 -11.08
C ASP A 20 -0.88 -13.66 -10.92
N VAL A 21 0.32 -13.67 -10.38
CA VAL A 21 1.03 -12.44 -10.02
C VAL A 21 2.40 -12.37 -10.68
N THR A 22 2.68 -11.26 -11.37
CA THR A 22 4.02 -10.95 -11.88
C THR A 22 4.66 -9.87 -11.02
N LEU A 23 5.79 -10.22 -10.38
CA LEU A 23 6.66 -9.30 -9.67
C LEU A 23 7.67 -8.70 -10.64
N TRP A 24 7.87 -7.38 -10.59
CA TRP A 24 8.96 -6.73 -11.29
C TRP A 24 10.08 -6.34 -10.33
N HIS A 25 11.31 -6.58 -10.72
CA HIS A 25 12.47 -6.06 -10.00
C HIS A 25 13.65 -5.78 -10.92
N ARG A 26 14.37 -4.68 -10.68
CA ARG A 26 15.49 -4.23 -11.51
C ARG A 26 16.74 -5.12 -11.43
N ARG A 27 16.85 -5.99 -10.42
CA ARG A 27 17.99 -6.92 -10.24
C ARG A 27 17.66 -8.29 -10.82
N PRO A 28 18.32 -8.71 -11.93
CA PRO A 28 18.07 -10.01 -12.56
C PRO A 28 18.34 -11.20 -11.64
N GLU A 29 19.34 -11.10 -10.76
CA GLU A 29 19.70 -12.15 -9.83
C GLU A 29 18.59 -12.42 -8.80
N LEU A 30 17.88 -11.39 -8.34
CA LEU A 30 16.73 -11.55 -7.46
C LEU A 30 15.54 -12.16 -8.21
N VAL A 31 15.34 -11.73 -9.45
CA VAL A 31 14.30 -12.29 -10.33
C VAL A 31 14.53 -13.79 -10.55
N ALA A 32 15.76 -14.20 -10.90
CA ALA A 32 16.12 -15.60 -11.06
C ALA A 32 15.84 -16.39 -9.77
N ARG A 33 16.26 -15.85 -8.62
CA ARG A 33 16.04 -16.49 -7.33
C ARG A 33 14.56 -16.70 -7.01
N ILE A 34 13.73 -15.66 -7.20
CA ILE A 34 12.28 -15.76 -6.94
C ILE A 34 11.66 -16.86 -7.81
N ASN A 35 12.04 -16.94 -9.09
CA ASN A 35 11.50 -17.93 -10.02
C ASN A 35 11.98 -19.36 -9.72
N GLU A 36 13.21 -19.54 -9.24
CA GLU A 36 13.81 -20.84 -9.00
C GLU A 36 13.42 -21.41 -7.61
N PHE A 37 13.48 -20.58 -6.57
CA PHE A 37 13.33 -21.02 -5.18
C PHE A 37 12.01 -20.61 -4.55
N HIS A 38 11.21 -19.78 -5.20
CA HIS A 38 9.98 -19.20 -4.65
C HIS A 38 10.20 -18.60 -3.27
N ASP A 39 11.27 -17.80 -3.12
CA ASP A 39 11.56 -17.02 -1.93
C ASP A 39 12.14 -15.63 -2.28
N ASN A 40 12.13 -14.71 -1.31
CA ASN A 40 12.77 -13.41 -1.44
C ASN A 40 13.50 -13.05 -0.13
N PRO A 41 14.67 -13.68 0.13
CA PRO A 41 15.35 -13.55 1.42
C PRO A 41 15.87 -12.15 1.71
N ASP A 42 16.10 -11.32 0.70
CA ASP A 42 16.58 -9.94 0.85
C ASP A 42 15.51 -9.04 1.50
N TYR A 43 14.24 -9.31 1.21
CA TYR A 43 13.13 -8.43 1.59
C TYR A 43 12.07 -9.11 2.44
N LEU A 44 11.99 -10.44 2.40
CA LEU A 44 10.99 -11.23 3.14
C LEU A 44 11.59 -12.59 3.55
N PRO A 45 12.61 -12.58 4.44
CA PRO A 45 13.34 -13.80 4.81
C PRO A 45 12.42 -14.83 5.49
N GLY A 46 12.62 -16.09 5.14
CA GLY A 46 11.93 -17.23 5.77
C GLY A 46 10.49 -17.46 5.32
N ILE A 47 10.00 -16.71 4.33
CA ILE A 47 8.65 -16.88 3.78
C ILE A 47 8.74 -17.53 2.40
N ALA A 48 8.08 -18.66 2.23
CA ALA A 48 7.86 -19.28 0.92
C ALA A 48 6.79 -18.52 0.14
N LEU A 49 7.01 -18.33 -1.15
CA LEU A 49 6.08 -17.66 -2.05
C LEU A 49 5.27 -18.69 -2.85
N PRO A 50 3.96 -18.47 -3.07
CA PRO A 50 3.15 -19.31 -3.94
C PRO A 50 3.70 -19.43 -5.35
N HIS A 51 3.54 -20.61 -5.98
CA HIS A 51 3.97 -20.86 -7.36
C HIS A 51 3.24 -20.00 -8.42
N ALA A 52 2.10 -19.41 -8.09
CA ALA A 52 1.38 -18.43 -8.91
C ALA A 52 2.14 -17.08 -9.02
N ILE A 53 3.24 -16.92 -8.28
CA ILE A 53 4.09 -15.72 -8.37
C ILE A 53 5.26 -16.01 -9.29
N THR A 54 5.37 -15.23 -10.37
CA THR A 54 6.53 -15.16 -11.23
C THR A 54 7.22 -13.81 -11.11
N ALA A 55 8.49 -13.72 -11.48
CA ALA A 55 9.24 -12.47 -11.45
C ALA A 55 9.89 -12.17 -12.80
N THR A 56 10.05 -10.89 -13.12
CA THR A 56 10.73 -10.42 -14.33
C THR A 56 11.49 -9.12 -14.09
N ALA A 57 12.57 -8.92 -14.83
CA ALA A 57 13.28 -7.63 -14.87
C ALA A 57 12.75 -6.70 -15.98
N ASP A 58 11.89 -7.20 -16.85
CA ASP A 58 11.26 -6.44 -17.93
C ASP A 58 9.93 -5.85 -17.47
N ALA A 59 9.85 -4.52 -17.42
CA ALA A 59 8.64 -3.81 -17.00
C ALA A 59 7.48 -3.99 -18.01
N ALA A 60 7.78 -4.08 -19.30
CA ALA A 60 6.76 -4.30 -20.31
C ALA A 60 6.12 -5.69 -20.17
N ALA A 61 6.95 -6.72 -19.95
CA ALA A 61 6.46 -8.06 -19.68
C ALA A 61 5.63 -8.13 -18.38
N ALA A 62 6.03 -7.39 -17.34
CA ALA A 62 5.30 -7.36 -16.06
C ALA A 62 3.94 -6.67 -16.16
N LEU A 63 3.78 -5.72 -17.06
CA LEU A 63 2.55 -4.92 -17.22
C LEU A 63 1.63 -5.45 -18.31
N ALA A 64 2.13 -6.33 -19.19
CA ALA A 64 1.35 -6.85 -20.30
C ALA A 64 0.09 -7.60 -19.82
N GLY A 65 -1.08 -7.11 -20.23
CA GLY A 65 -2.37 -7.74 -19.90
C GLY A 65 -2.80 -7.63 -18.43
N ALA A 66 -2.10 -6.84 -17.61
CA ALA A 66 -2.45 -6.69 -16.20
C ALA A 66 -3.81 -5.99 -16.03
N GLU A 67 -4.74 -6.62 -15.30
CA GLU A 67 -6.00 -6.03 -14.87
C GLU A 67 -5.81 -5.12 -13.65
N ILE A 68 -4.89 -5.49 -12.75
CA ILE A 68 -4.53 -4.72 -11.56
C ILE A 68 -3.03 -4.48 -11.56
N VAL A 69 -2.62 -3.22 -11.54
CA VAL A 69 -1.22 -2.80 -11.43
C VAL A 69 -0.96 -2.26 -10.03
N VAL A 70 -0.12 -2.93 -9.26
CA VAL A 70 0.19 -2.56 -7.88
C VAL A 70 1.51 -1.80 -7.80
N LEU A 71 1.47 -0.59 -7.27
CA LEU A 71 2.61 0.29 -7.09
C LEU A 71 3.08 0.24 -5.63
N ALA A 72 4.16 -0.54 -5.40
CA ALA A 72 4.77 -0.74 -4.09
C ALA A 72 6.14 -0.02 -3.96
N THR A 73 6.34 1.04 -4.72
CA THR A 73 7.55 1.87 -4.69
C THR A 73 7.51 2.85 -3.53
N PRO A 74 8.67 3.28 -2.99
CA PRO A 74 8.72 4.40 -2.05
C PRO A 74 8.11 5.67 -2.65
N ALA A 75 7.42 6.46 -1.81
CA ALA A 75 6.71 7.67 -2.24
C ALA A 75 7.55 8.61 -3.12
N GLN A 76 8.81 8.85 -2.72
CA GLN A 76 9.69 9.80 -3.43
C GLN A 76 10.28 9.25 -4.75
N ALA A 77 10.17 7.93 -5.00
CA ALA A 77 10.58 7.31 -6.26
C ALA A 77 9.40 7.04 -7.20
N LEU A 78 8.17 7.31 -6.77
CA LEU A 78 6.96 6.93 -7.50
C LEU A 78 6.86 7.64 -8.85
N ARG A 79 7.08 8.96 -8.89
CA ARG A 79 7.02 9.78 -10.11
C ARG A 79 7.98 9.30 -11.19
N GLU A 80 9.25 9.12 -10.84
CA GLU A 80 10.28 8.68 -11.79
C GLU A 80 9.90 7.34 -12.44
N ASN A 81 9.47 6.39 -11.64
CA ASN A 81 9.03 5.08 -12.16
C ASN A 81 7.79 5.20 -13.04
N LEU A 82 6.81 6.02 -12.65
CA LEU A 82 5.59 6.19 -13.45
C LEU A 82 5.87 6.83 -14.80
N VAL A 83 6.75 7.83 -14.87
CA VAL A 83 7.17 8.43 -16.14
C VAL A 83 7.76 7.36 -17.08
N ALA A 84 8.55 6.44 -16.54
CA ALA A 84 9.14 5.35 -17.32
C ALA A 84 8.12 4.27 -17.74
N TRP A 85 7.03 4.08 -16.99
CA TRP A 85 6.07 2.99 -17.21
C TRP A 85 4.75 3.42 -17.83
N ARG A 86 4.43 4.71 -17.89
CA ARG A 86 3.08 5.19 -18.24
C ARG A 86 2.56 4.63 -19.56
N ASP A 87 3.42 4.51 -20.58
CA ASP A 87 3.04 4.01 -21.90
C ASP A 87 2.92 2.48 -21.94
N LEU A 88 3.35 1.80 -20.88
CA LEU A 88 3.26 0.35 -20.69
C LEU A 88 2.03 -0.04 -19.86
N ILE A 89 1.47 0.90 -19.08
CA ILE A 89 0.31 0.62 -18.22
C ILE A 89 -0.93 0.40 -19.10
N PRO A 90 -1.61 -0.77 -18.98
CA PRO A 90 -2.81 -1.02 -19.77
C PRO A 90 -3.89 0.05 -19.51
N PRO A 91 -4.56 0.55 -20.56
CA PRO A 91 -5.51 1.67 -20.46
C PRO A 91 -6.75 1.35 -19.59
N THR A 92 -7.05 0.09 -19.38
CA THR A 92 -8.19 -0.37 -18.55
C THR A 92 -7.79 -0.80 -17.14
N ALA A 93 -6.50 -0.99 -16.86
CA ALA A 93 -6.02 -1.50 -15.58
C ALA A 93 -6.42 -0.62 -14.40
N THR A 94 -6.77 -1.23 -13.28
CA THR A 94 -6.92 -0.58 -11.99
C THR A 94 -5.54 -0.43 -11.34
N ILE A 95 -5.21 0.76 -10.88
CA ILE A 95 -3.91 1.04 -10.26
C ILE A 95 -4.10 1.03 -8.74
N VAL A 96 -3.31 0.23 -8.04
CA VAL A 96 -3.34 0.16 -6.57
C VAL A 96 -2.07 0.76 -6.01
N SER A 97 -2.19 1.86 -5.27
CA SER A 97 -1.09 2.48 -4.55
C SER A 97 -0.94 1.86 -3.16
N LEU A 98 0.23 1.33 -2.87
CA LEU A 98 0.64 0.92 -1.52
C LEU A 98 1.55 1.98 -0.86
N ALA A 99 1.91 3.03 -1.60
CA ALA A 99 2.79 4.08 -1.12
C ALA A 99 2.09 4.93 -0.04
N LYS A 100 2.86 5.33 0.96
CA LYS A 100 2.39 6.20 2.06
C LYS A 100 3.26 7.45 2.09
N GLY A 101 2.63 8.62 2.11
CA GLY A 101 3.35 9.88 2.19
C GLY A 101 2.83 10.94 1.22
N ILE A 102 3.57 12.05 1.24
CA ILE A 102 3.36 13.23 0.37
C ILE A 102 4.66 13.42 -0.42
N GLU A 103 4.56 13.75 -1.68
CA GLU A 103 5.73 14.00 -2.52
C GLU A 103 6.44 15.30 -2.10
N LEU A 104 7.75 15.22 -1.89
CA LEU A 104 8.55 16.41 -1.60
C LEU A 104 8.64 17.33 -2.83
N GLY A 105 8.60 18.63 -2.58
CA GLY A 105 8.70 19.65 -3.62
C GLY A 105 7.36 20.03 -4.26
N THR A 106 6.46 19.09 -4.52
CA THR A 106 5.13 19.36 -5.08
C THR A 106 4.04 19.44 -4.01
N GLY A 107 4.19 18.71 -2.91
CA GLY A 107 3.14 18.56 -1.90
C GLY A 107 1.97 17.66 -2.33
N LEU A 108 2.10 16.95 -3.44
CA LEU A 108 1.05 16.09 -3.96
C LEU A 108 0.93 14.78 -3.17
N ARG A 109 -0.31 14.32 -3.00
CA ARG A 109 -0.62 12.98 -2.49
C ARG A 109 -0.24 11.94 -3.55
N MET A 110 -0.05 10.70 -3.15
CA MET A 110 0.40 9.64 -4.06
C MET A 110 -0.59 9.37 -5.20
N SER A 111 -1.90 9.46 -4.96
CA SER A 111 -2.92 9.36 -6.00
C SER A 111 -2.82 10.47 -7.04
N GLU A 112 -2.49 11.70 -6.62
CA GLU A 112 -2.28 12.83 -7.53
C GLU A 112 -1.00 12.66 -8.36
N VAL A 113 0.07 12.16 -7.75
CA VAL A 113 1.31 11.81 -8.47
C VAL A 113 1.04 10.73 -9.52
N ILE A 114 0.23 9.71 -9.19
CA ILE A 114 -0.13 8.64 -10.15
C ILE A 114 -0.96 9.20 -11.30
N ALA A 115 -1.93 10.05 -11.01
CA ALA A 115 -2.76 10.67 -12.05
C ALA A 115 -1.94 11.53 -12.99
N GLU A 116 -1.05 12.36 -12.46
CA GLU A 116 -0.23 13.29 -13.26
C GLU A 116 0.89 12.57 -14.02
N ALA A 117 1.77 11.84 -13.30
CA ALA A 117 2.96 11.25 -13.92
C ALA A 117 2.66 9.98 -14.73
N GLY A 118 1.67 9.19 -14.29
CA GLY A 118 1.22 7.98 -14.97
C GLY A 118 0.16 8.21 -16.05
N ALA A 119 -0.36 9.46 -16.18
CA ALA A 119 -1.50 9.80 -17.06
C ALA A 119 -2.71 8.87 -16.82
N VAL A 120 -2.99 8.55 -15.55
CA VAL A 120 -4.07 7.65 -15.13
C VAL A 120 -5.25 8.46 -14.63
N SER A 121 -6.46 8.15 -15.12
CA SER A 121 -7.69 8.77 -14.60
C SER A 121 -7.90 8.46 -13.11
N PRO A 122 -8.28 9.47 -12.29
CA PRO A 122 -8.45 9.28 -10.83
C PRO A 122 -9.42 8.16 -10.42
N ASP A 123 -10.44 7.88 -11.22
CA ASP A 123 -11.39 6.80 -11.00
C ASP A 123 -10.78 5.39 -11.12
N ARG A 124 -9.60 5.28 -11.73
CA ARG A 124 -8.82 4.04 -11.85
C ARG A 124 -7.81 3.85 -10.72
N ILE A 125 -7.68 4.81 -9.81
CA ILE A 125 -6.65 4.79 -8.78
C ILE A 125 -7.26 4.38 -7.44
N CYS A 126 -6.86 3.22 -6.95
CA CYS A 126 -7.15 2.73 -5.61
C CYS A 126 -5.97 3.00 -4.69
N VAL A 127 -6.25 3.37 -3.45
CA VAL A 127 -5.24 3.49 -2.38
C VAL A 127 -5.49 2.41 -1.34
N LEU A 128 -4.48 1.61 -1.03
CA LEU A 128 -4.57 0.61 0.02
C LEU A 128 -3.81 1.09 1.26
N THR A 129 -4.53 1.20 2.38
CA THR A 129 -3.97 1.67 3.65
C THR A 129 -4.49 0.86 4.82
N GLY A 130 -3.72 0.83 5.92
CA GLY A 130 -4.05 0.08 7.14
C GLY A 130 -2.81 -0.22 7.95
N PRO A 131 -2.95 -1.01 9.03
CA PRO A 131 -1.84 -1.56 9.82
C PRO A 131 -1.16 -2.71 9.05
N ASN A 132 -0.35 -2.35 8.04
CA ASN A 132 0.21 -3.27 7.07
C ASN A 132 1.70 -3.51 7.36
N LEU A 133 2.00 -4.38 8.32
CA LEU A 133 3.38 -4.85 8.58
C LEU A 133 3.67 -6.09 7.72
N ALA A 134 4.59 -5.94 6.78
CA ALA A 134 4.89 -6.96 5.79
C ALA A 134 5.19 -8.35 6.38
N PRO A 135 6.05 -8.50 7.41
CA PRO A 135 6.33 -9.81 7.98
C PRO A 135 5.13 -10.48 8.65
N GLU A 136 4.24 -9.70 9.28
CA GLU A 136 3.06 -10.23 9.96
C GLU A 136 2.03 -10.74 8.95
N ILE A 137 1.77 -9.97 7.89
CA ILE A 137 0.87 -10.37 6.81
C ILE A 137 1.42 -11.60 6.08
N ALA A 138 2.73 -11.61 5.79
CA ALA A 138 3.36 -12.74 5.12
C ALA A 138 3.34 -14.03 5.96
N ALA A 139 3.33 -13.90 7.30
CA ALA A 139 3.11 -14.98 8.24
C ALA A 139 1.63 -15.31 8.47
N GLU A 140 0.74 -14.80 7.61
CA GLU A 140 -0.71 -15.06 7.59
C GLU A 140 -1.45 -14.63 8.87
N GLN A 141 -0.90 -13.63 9.59
CA GLN A 141 -1.59 -13.09 10.75
C GLN A 141 -2.83 -12.28 10.30
N PRO A 142 -3.96 -12.41 11.03
CA PRO A 142 -5.18 -11.70 10.68
C PRO A 142 -4.96 -10.20 10.53
N THR A 143 -5.22 -9.69 9.33
CA THR A 143 -4.97 -8.29 8.97
C THR A 143 -6.19 -7.70 8.28
N ALA A 144 -6.53 -6.46 8.64
CA ALA A 144 -7.55 -5.66 7.98
C ALA A 144 -6.94 -4.44 7.31
N SER A 145 -7.40 -4.12 6.10
CA SER A 145 -6.97 -2.95 5.34
C SER A 145 -8.16 -2.24 4.71
N VAL A 146 -7.98 -1.00 4.29
CA VAL A 146 -8.96 -0.23 3.53
C VAL A 146 -8.44 -0.02 2.11
N ILE A 147 -9.31 -0.26 1.14
CA ILE A 147 -9.13 0.05 -0.27
C ILE A 147 -10.03 1.23 -0.59
N ALA A 148 -9.43 2.40 -0.86
CA ALA A 148 -10.17 3.60 -1.19
C ALA A 148 -10.06 3.91 -2.68
N CYS A 149 -11.20 4.09 -3.35
CA CYS A 149 -11.29 4.50 -4.74
C CYS A 149 -12.51 5.39 -4.95
N THR A 150 -12.44 6.40 -5.80
CA THR A 150 -13.61 7.22 -6.17
C THR A 150 -14.64 6.43 -6.97
N ASP A 151 -14.23 5.37 -7.67
CA ASP A 151 -15.09 4.39 -8.31
C ASP A 151 -15.26 3.17 -7.40
N PRO A 152 -16.45 2.93 -6.80
CA PRO A 152 -16.70 1.78 -5.93
C PRO A 152 -16.47 0.44 -6.61
N ALA A 153 -16.79 0.30 -7.89
CA ALA A 153 -16.63 -0.97 -8.60
C ALA A 153 -15.15 -1.38 -8.72
N ARG A 154 -14.25 -0.40 -8.84
CA ARG A 154 -12.81 -0.68 -8.82
C ARG A 154 -12.28 -1.02 -7.43
N ALA A 155 -12.84 -0.40 -6.39
CA ALA A 155 -12.52 -0.78 -5.02
C ALA A 155 -12.96 -2.23 -4.72
N GLU A 156 -14.14 -2.62 -5.17
CA GLU A 156 -14.67 -3.99 -5.05
C GLU A 156 -13.84 -4.99 -5.86
N LEU A 157 -13.46 -4.67 -7.10
CA LEU A 157 -12.56 -5.50 -7.91
C LEU A 157 -11.26 -5.83 -7.16
N VAL A 158 -10.64 -4.81 -6.55
CA VAL A 158 -9.41 -5.01 -5.78
C VAL A 158 -9.69 -5.75 -4.48
N GLN A 159 -10.83 -5.49 -3.83
CA GLN A 159 -11.26 -6.20 -2.63
C GLN A 159 -11.36 -7.70 -2.89
N ASP A 160 -12.03 -8.10 -3.96
CA ASP A 160 -12.22 -9.50 -4.33
C ASP A 160 -10.89 -10.18 -4.66
N ALA A 161 -9.98 -9.45 -5.33
CA ALA A 161 -8.66 -9.96 -5.71
C ALA A 161 -7.71 -10.21 -4.53
N VAL A 162 -7.94 -9.60 -3.35
CA VAL A 162 -7.05 -9.72 -2.19
C VAL A 162 -7.69 -10.38 -0.97
N ALA A 163 -9.02 -10.57 -0.97
CA ALA A 163 -9.72 -11.15 0.16
C ALA A 163 -9.38 -12.64 0.32
N ASN A 164 -8.86 -13.01 1.49
CA ASN A 164 -8.54 -14.41 1.81
C ASN A 164 -8.71 -14.69 3.32
N GLY A 165 -8.30 -15.86 3.77
CA GLY A 165 -8.50 -16.31 5.16
C GLY A 165 -7.84 -15.45 6.24
N TYR A 166 -6.79 -14.71 5.91
CA TYR A 166 -6.05 -13.87 6.86
C TYR A 166 -6.02 -12.38 6.47
N PHE A 167 -6.40 -12.01 5.24
CA PHE A 167 -6.42 -10.63 4.79
C PHE A 167 -7.84 -10.17 4.48
N ARG A 168 -8.35 -9.24 5.29
CA ARG A 168 -9.72 -8.72 5.19
C ARG A 168 -9.73 -7.26 4.72
N PRO A 169 -9.99 -6.98 3.44
CA PRO A 169 -10.13 -5.63 2.91
C PRO A 169 -11.54 -5.07 3.16
N TYR A 170 -11.61 -3.76 3.39
CA TYR A 170 -12.84 -2.95 3.41
C TYR A 170 -12.74 -1.89 2.32
N THR A 171 -13.86 -1.48 1.74
CA THR A 171 -13.90 -0.44 0.71
C THR A 171 -14.26 0.92 1.29
N SER A 172 -13.82 2.00 0.63
CA SER A 172 -14.14 3.39 0.95
C SER A 172 -14.11 4.24 -0.32
N THR A 173 -14.87 5.32 -0.35
CA THR A 173 -14.75 6.36 -1.41
C THR A 173 -13.90 7.55 -0.99
N ASP A 174 -13.50 7.63 0.29
CA ASP A 174 -12.64 8.70 0.82
C ASP A 174 -11.16 8.41 0.59
N VAL A 175 -10.71 8.61 -0.63
CA VAL A 175 -9.29 8.47 -1.03
C VAL A 175 -8.41 9.44 -0.25
N ILE A 176 -8.86 10.69 -0.09
CA ILE A 176 -8.08 11.76 0.57
C ILE A 176 -7.85 11.42 2.04
N GLY A 177 -8.91 11.07 2.76
CA GLY A 177 -8.79 10.69 4.17
C GLY A 177 -7.92 9.47 4.39
N CYS A 178 -8.00 8.47 3.51
CA CYS A 178 -7.17 7.28 3.57
C CYS A 178 -5.68 7.58 3.32
N GLU A 179 -5.33 8.44 2.37
CA GLU A 179 -3.95 8.84 2.10
C GLU A 179 -3.38 9.69 3.25
N LEU A 180 -4.12 10.70 3.72
CA LEU A 180 -3.68 11.56 4.82
C LEU A 180 -3.49 10.74 6.11
N GLY A 181 -4.44 9.86 6.44
CA GLY A 181 -4.31 8.96 7.58
C GLY A 181 -3.05 8.08 7.49
N GLY A 182 -2.78 7.52 6.29
CA GLY A 182 -1.58 6.73 6.03
C GLY A 182 -0.27 7.51 6.15
N ALA A 183 -0.27 8.77 5.72
CA ALA A 183 0.91 9.64 5.78
C ALA A 183 1.21 10.10 7.22
N VAL A 184 0.18 10.48 7.98
CA VAL A 184 0.32 11.04 9.35
C VAL A 184 0.59 9.96 10.40
N LYS A 185 0.16 8.73 10.17
CA LYS A 185 0.26 7.64 11.15
C LYS A 185 1.69 7.45 11.69
N ASN A 186 2.72 7.61 10.85
CA ASN A 186 4.11 7.42 11.26
C ASN A 186 4.60 8.53 12.21
N VAL A 187 4.09 9.75 12.08
CA VAL A 187 4.36 10.86 13.00
C VAL A 187 3.81 10.53 14.39
N ILE A 188 2.58 10.00 14.43
CA ILE A 188 1.95 9.57 15.69
C ILE A 188 2.72 8.40 16.31
N ALA A 189 3.12 7.43 15.49
CA ALA A 189 3.90 6.28 15.94
C ALA A 189 5.25 6.70 16.54
N LEU A 190 5.93 7.67 15.92
CA LEU A 190 7.17 8.24 16.43
C LEU A 190 6.96 8.95 17.77
N ALA A 191 5.95 9.81 17.86
CA ALA A 191 5.60 10.50 19.10
C ALA A 191 5.26 9.51 20.24
N TYR A 192 4.53 8.44 19.92
CA TYR A 192 4.24 7.35 20.86
C TYR A 192 5.51 6.63 21.32
N GLY A 193 6.42 6.35 20.39
CA GLY A 193 7.72 5.71 20.67
C GLY A 193 8.59 6.58 21.59
N ILE A 194 8.66 7.89 21.33
CA ILE A 194 9.37 8.86 22.18
C ILE A 194 8.77 8.85 23.59
N ALA A 195 7.44 8.97 23.70
CA ALA A 195 6.76 8.94 25.00
C ALA A 195 7.00 7.64 25.77
N THR A 196 7.11 6.52 25.06
CA THR A 196 7.43 5.21 25.65
C THR A 196 8.89 5.17 26.15
N GLY A 197 9.84 5.67 25.35
CA GLY A 197 11.27 5.76 25.74
C GLY A 197 11.51 6.69 26.92
N MET A 198 10.69 7.74 27.06
CA MET A 198 10.70 8.65 28.21
C MET A 198 10.01 8.08 29.46
N GLY A 199 9.47 6.87 29.42
CA GLY A 199 8.76 6.26 30.54
C GLY A 199 7.40 6.89 30.85
N LEU A 200 6.79 7.65 29.92
CA LEU A 200 5.50 8.28 30.15
C LEU A 200 4.36 7.24 30.26
N GLY A 201 3.39 7.54 31.11
CA GLY A 201 2.28 6.63 31.44
C GLY A 201 1.29 6.39 30.29
N HIS A 202 0.39 5.42 30.49
CA HIS A 202 -0.61 5.01 29.49
C HIS A 202 -1.55 6.16 29.07
N ASN A 203 -1.96 7.04 30.01
CA ASN A 203 -2.83 8.19 29.71
C ASN A 203 -2.20 9.15 28.73
N THR A 204 -0.91 9.45 28.89
CA THR A 204 -0.17 10.32 27.95
C THR A 204 -0.09 9.69 26.57
N LYS A 205 0.25 8.40 26.51
CA LYS A 205 0.35 7.64 25.24
C LYS A 205 -1.01 7.57 24.53
N ALA A 206 -2.09 7.29 25.25
CA ALA A 206 -3.44 7.29 24.70
C ALA A 206 -3.85 8.69 24.19
N THR A 207 -3.50 9.75 24.92
CA THR A 207 -3.75 11.13 24.51
C THR A 207 -3.02 11.50 23.21
N LEU A 208 -1.76 11.07 23.05
CA LEU A 208 -1.00 11.29 21.83
C LEU A 208 -1.68 10.65 20.62
N ILE A 209 -2.14 9.40 20.75
CA ILE A 209 -2.86 8.71 19.67
C ILE A 209 -4.17 9.45 19.35
N THR A 210 -4.99 9.74 20.35
CA THR A 210 -6.32 10.34 20.18
C THR A 210 -6.26 11.76 19.61
N ARG A 211 -5.28 12.58 20.02
CA ARG A 211 -5.13 13.96 19.54
C ARG A 211 -4.33 14.06 18.25
N GLY A 212 -3.43 13.11 17.98
CA GLY A 212 -2.68 13.05 16.73
C GLY A 212 -3.52 12.61 15.54
N TRP A 213 -4.68 11.98 15.78
CA TRP A 213 -5.56 11.56 14.70
C TRP A 213 -6.33 12.75 14.11
N PRO A 214 -6.36 12.94 12.78
CA PRO A 214 -7.18 13.98 12.15
C PRO A 214 -8.64 13.82 12.55
N ARG A 215 -9.23 14.87 13.08
CA ARG A 215 -10.66 14.86 13.43
C ARG A 215 -11.49 15.07 12.16
N PRO A 216 -12.57 14.32 11.95
CA PRO A 216 -13.50 14.59 10.86
C PRO A 216 -14.04 16.02 10.96
N PRO A 217 -14.27 16.71 9.83
CA PRO A 217 -14.98 17.99 9.83
C PRO A 217 -16.33 17.85 10.56
N GLY A 218 -16.59 18.74 11.53
CA GLY A 218 -17.82 18.71 12.33
C GLY A 218 -17.71 18.05 13.70
N TRP A 219 -16.59 17.42 14.05
CA TRP A 219 -16.34 16.92 15.40
C TRP A 219 -15.78 18.05 16.30
N ALA A 220 -16.61 19.04 16.61
CA ALA A 220 -16.29 19.97 17.67
C ALA A 220 -16.42 19.25 19.02
N PRO A 221 -15.50 19.42 19.99
CA PRO A 221 -15.79 19.02 21.36
C PRO A 221 -17.05 19.73 21.78
N SER A 222 -18.06 18.98 22.27
CA SER A 222 -19.21 19.61 22.89
C SER A 222 -18.67 20.58 23.93
N SER A 223 -19.19 21.81 23.96
CA SER A 223 -18.84 22.87 24.90
C SER A 223 -19.04 22.48 26.38
N ALA A 224 -19.36 21.22 26.67
CA ALA A 224 -19.57 20.65 27.99
C ALA A 224 -18.27 20.21 28.71
N LEU A 225 -17.08 20.33 28.09
CA LEU A 225 -15.79 19.98 28.74
C LEU A 225 -14.91 21.19 29.06
N THR A 226 -15.45 22.40 29.08
CA THR A 226 -14.78 23.56 29.65
C THR A 226 -15.29 23.76 31.08
N ARG A 227 -14.74 23.04 32.03
CA ARG A 227 -14.55 23.41 33.44
C ARG A 227 -13.33 22.71 34.00
#